data_adaad73da00c463ec0c29207d7a5d360
#
_entry.id   adaad73da00c463ec0c29207d7a5d360
#
_cell.length_a   1.000
_cell.length_b   1.000
_cell.length_c   1.000
_cell.angle_alpha   90.00
_cell.angle_beta   90.00
_cell.angle_gamma   90.00
#
_symmetry.space_group_name_H-M   'P 1'
#
loop_
_entity.id
_entity.type
_entity.pdbx_description
1 polymer ?
#
loop_
_entity_poly.entity_id
_entity_poly.type
_entity_poly.pdbx_seq_one_letter_code
_entity_poly.pdbx_strand_id
1 'polypeptide(L)' 'MMNGLVVKRGTEFLARKQCRSAYADEDGFNWSEELQAARVYQNHETACRAARRVGGTVRLMKDGRVVE' A
#
# COMPACT_ATOMS: atom_id res chain seq x y z
N MET A 1 -6.69 5.17 -15.25
CA MET A 1 -7.26 4.41 -14.12
C MET A 1 -6.21 3.51 -13.52
N MET A 2 -6.12 3.50 -12.21
CA MET A 2 -5.10 2.75 -11.51
C MET A 2 -5.67 1.40 -11.09
N ASN A 3 -5.12 0.35 -11.67
CA ASN A 3 -5.43 -1.02 -11.28
C ASN A 3 -4.16 -1.68 -10.77
N GLY A 4 -4.27 -2.47 -9.73
CA GLY A 4 -3.13 -3.17 -9.18
C GLY A 4 -3.40 -3.68 -7.78
N LEU A 5 -2.33 -3.89 -7.05
CA LEU A 5 -2.39 -4.41 -5.68
C LEU A 5 -1.76 -3.38 -4.74
N VAL A 6 -2.38 -3.20 -3.59
CA VAL A 6 -1.85 -2.33 -2.53
C VAL A 6 -1.73 -3.14 -1.25
N VAL A 7 -0.87 -2.69 -0.36
CA VAL A 7 -0.71 -3.30 0.97
C VAL A 7 -1.39 -2.39 1.98
N LYS A 8 -2.30 -2.96 2.74
CA LYS A 8 -3.10 -2.23 3.73
C LYS A 8 -2.84 -2.80 5.12
N ARG A 9 -2.72 -1.91 6.10
CA ARG A 9 -2.62 -2.28 7.51
C ARG A 9 -3.53 -1.35 8.30
N GLY A 10 -4.63 -1.89 8.84
CA GLY A 10 -5.64 -1.06 9.48
C GLY A 10 -6.31 -0.12 8.48
N THR A 11 -6.24 1.17 8.72
CA THR A 11 -6.80 2.18 7.83
C THR A 11 -5.75 2.80 6.90
N GLU A 12 -4.51 2.28 6.93
CA GLU A 12 -3.41 2.88 6.21
C GLU A 12 -2.87 1.97 5.13
N PHE A 13 -2.33 2.58 4.08
CA PHE A 13 -1.70 1.88 2.97
C PHE A 13 -0.19 2.10 3.02
N LEU A 14 0.56 1.07 2.63
CA LEU A 14 2.00 1.20 2.43
C LEU A 14 2.23 2.19 1.29
N ALA A 15 2.90 3.30 1.58
CA ALA A 15 2.99 4.45 0.71
C ALA A 15 4.34 4.55 0.02
N ARG A 16 4.39 5.38 -1.02
CA ARG A 16 5.64 5.70 -1.71
C ARG A 16 6.51 6.60 -0.85
N LYS A 17 7.82 6.48 -1.04
CA LYS A 17 8.81 7.15 -0.19
C LYS A 17 8.73 8.68 -0.12
N GLN A 18 8.22 9.33 -1.14
CA GLN A 18 8.24 10.80 -1.22
C GLN A 18 6.84 11.39 -1.30
N CYS A 19 5.92 10.82 -0.56
CA CYS A 19 4.57 11.33 -0.56
C CYS A 19 4.35 12.23 0.65
N ARG A 20 3.76 13.42 0.43
CA ARG A 20 3.54 14.40 1.51
C ARG A 20 2.60 13.91 2.59
N SER A 21 1.64 13.08 2.22
CA SER A 21 0.66 12.54 3.16
C SER A 21 1.15 11.32 3.91
N ALA A 22 2.33 10.81 3.54
CA ALA A 22 2.89 9.62 4.17
C ALA A 22 3.76 9.98 5.36
N TYR A 23 3.76 9.11 6.36
CA TYR A 23 4.67 9.20 7.49
C TYR A 23 5.48 7.90 7.58
N ALA A 24 6.69 8.00 8.10
CA ALA A 24 7.57 6.84 8.29
C ALA A 24 7.32 6.22 9.65
N ASP A 25 7.23 4.88 9.68
CA ASP A 25 7.14 4.16 10.95
C ASP A 25 8.54 3.89 11.51
N GLU A 26 8.60 3.16 12.64
CA GLU A 26 9.86 2.85 13.32
C GLU A 26 10.80 2.01 12.44
N ASP A 27 10.27 1.23 11.54
CA ASP A 27 11.03 0.36 10.65
C ASP A 27 11.43 1.04 9.35
N GLY A 28 11.04 2.29 9.16
CA GLY A 28 11.37 3.05 7.98
C GLY A 28 10.39 2.88 6.81
N PHE A 29 9.27 2.21 7.03
CA PHE A 29 8.23 2.10 6.03
C PHE A 29 7.29 3.29 6.09
N ASN A 30 6.81 3.72 4.93
CA ASN A 30 5.93 4.89 4.84
C ASN A 30 4.47 4.45 4.75
N TRP A 31 3.61 5.12 5.48
CA TRP A 31 2.18 4.82 5.57
C TRP A 31 1.35 6.05 5.29
N SER A 32 0.21 5.89 4.64
CA SER A 32 -0.73 6.97 4.39
C SER A 32 -2.15 6.41 4.33
N GLU A 33 -3.10 7.19 4.81
CA GLU A 33 -4.52 6.85 4.70
C GLU A 33 -5.05 7.12 3.29
N GLU A 34 -4.30 7.86 2.48
CA GLU A 34 -4.73 8.20 1.12
C GLU A 34 -4.34 7.12 0.13
N LEU A 35 -5.33 6.60 -0.58
CA LEU A 35 -5.08 5.59 -1.62
C LEU A 35 -4.18 6.11 -2.72
N GLN A 36 -4.26 7.40 -3.02
CA GLN A 36 -3.42 8.04 -4.04
C GLN A 36 -1.94 7.96 -3.71
N ALA A 37 -1.59 7.91 -2.43
CA ALA A 37 -0.22 7.81 -1.97
C ALA A 37 0.27 6.37 -1.93
N ALA A 38 -0.62 5.40 -2.05
CA ALA A 38 -0.29 3.99 -1.91
C ALA A 38 0.66 3.50 -3.00
N ARG A 39 1.57 2.65 -2.58
CA ARG A 39 2.45 1.96 -3.51
C ARG A 39 1.65 0.88 -4.25
N VAL A 40 1.64 0.93 -5.57
CA VAL A 40 0.89 0.00 -6.39
C VAL A 40 1.81 -1.09 -6.93
N TYR A 41 1.43 -2.33 -6.69
CA TYR A 41 2.16 -3.50 -7.16
C TYR A 41 1.38 -4.14 -8.30
N GLN A 42 2.08 -4.56 -9.35
CA GLN A 42 1.46 -5.27 -10.47
C GLN A 42 1.59 -6.78 -10.33
N ASN A 43 2.52 -7.22 -9.49
CA ASN A 43 2.80 -8.64 -9.28
C ASN A 43 2.31 -9.04 -7.88
N HIS A 44 1.46 -10.05 -7.83
CA HIS A 44 0.88 -10.53 -6.58
C HIS A 44 1.96 -11.04 -5.60
N GLU A 45 2.96 -11.74 -6.12
CA GLU A 45 4.04 -12.25 -5.29
C GLU A 45 4.83 -11.13 -4.61
N THR A 46 5.14 -10.08 -5.36
CA THR A 46 5.85 -8.92 -4.81
C THR A 46 5.01 -8.22 -3.74
N ALA A 47 3.71 -8.08 -4.00
CA ALA A 47 2.79 -7.47 -3.04
C ALA A 47 2.69 -8.30 -1.75
N CYS A 48 2.59 -9.62 -1.88
CA CYS A 48 2.53 -10.51 -0.73
C CYS A 48 3.81 -10.45 0.10
N ARG A 49 4.95 -10.38 -0.55
CA ARG A 49 6.24 -10.26 0.12
C ARG A 49 6.32 -8.96 0.92
N ALA A 50 5.89 -7.87 0.32
CA ALA A 50 5.85 -6.57 1.01
C ALA A 50 4.89 -6.61 2.19
N ALA A 51 3.71 -7.21 2.03
CA ALA A 51 2.72 -7.32 3.09
C ALA A 51 3.27 -8.11 4.29
N ARG A 52 3.98 -9.21 4.04
CA ARG A 52 4.59 -10.00 5.11
C ARG A 52 5.64 -9.21 5.88
N ARG A 53 6.41 -8.39 5.16
CA ARG A 53 7.48 -7.59 5.75
C ARG A 53 6.93 -6.56 6.74
N VAL A 54 5.79 -5.97 6.43
CA VAL A 54 5.21 -4.88 7.22
C VAL A 54 4.05 -5.29 8.11
N GLY A 55 3.66 -6.56 8.05
CA GLY A 55 2.51 -7.04 8.84
C GLY A 55 1.18 -6.57 8.30
N GLY A 56 1.10 -6.32 7.00
CA GLY A 56 -0.13 -5.88 6.34
C GLY A 56 -0.81 -6.99 5.54
N THR A 57 -1.83 -6.60 4.80
CA THR A 57 -2.54 -7.51 3.89
C THR A 57 -2.57 -6.92 2.50
N VAL A 58 -2.58 -7.80 1.49
CA VAL A 58 -2.71 -7.39 0.11
C VAL A 58 -4.18 -7.14 -0.21
N ARG A 59 -4.47 -6.02 -0.86
CA ARG A 59 -5.81 -5.68 -1.33
C ARG A 59 -5.76 -5.35 -2.81
N LEU A 60 -6.79 -5.77 -3.52
CA LEU A 60 -6.94 -5.44 -4.93
C LEU A 60 -7.45 -4.01 -5.08
N MET A 61 -6.78 -3.24 -5.92
CA MET A 61 -7.24 -1.91 -6.30
C MET A 61 -7.73 -1.96 -7.74
N LYS A 62 -8.97 -1.52 -7.96
CA LYS A 62 -9.57 -1.48 -9.28
C LYS A 62 -10.28 -0.15 -9.45
N ASP A 63 -9.99 0.53 -10.58
CA ASP A 63 -10.58 1.83 -10.93
C ASP A 63 -10.41 2.87 -9.81
N GLY A 64 -9.24 2.85 -9.16
CA GLY A 64 -8.93 3.79 -8.09
C GLY A 64 -9.62 3.50 -6.77
N ARG A 65 -10.15 2.30 -6.60
CA ARG A 65 -10.83 1.88 -5.37
C ARG A 65 -10.29 0.56 -4.88
N VAL A 66 -10.25 0.41 -3.56
CA VAL A 66 -9.87 -0.86 -2.93
C VAL A 66 -11.08 -1.79 -2.93
N VAL A 67 -10.89 -2.97 -3.48
CA VAL A 67 -11.91 -4.02 -3.46
C VAL A 67 -11.66 -4.90 -2.24
N GLU A 68 -12.62 -4.93 -1.36
CA GLU A 68 -12.54 -5.72 -0.13
C GLU A 68 -13.50 -6.90 -0.14
#